data_e779eb0ca1b38505a835c4d2241fe99e
#
_entry.id   e779eb0ca1b38505a835c4d2241fe99e
#
_cell.length_a   1.000
_cell.length_b   1.000
_cell.length_c   1.000
_cell.angle_alpha   90.00
_cell.angle_beta   90.00
_cell.angle_gamma   90.00
#
_symmetry.space_group_name_H-M   'P 1'
#
loop_
_entity.id
_entity.type
_entity.pdbx_description
1 polymer ?
#
loop_
_entity_poly.entity_id
_entity_poly.type
_entity_poly.pdbx_seq_one_letter_code
_entity_poly.pdbx_strand_id
1 'polypeptide(L)'
;ISTYLVAVYSAPYKSFYDVYQGLDGNDSMKIEYFVMPEHFEESKIDFADHLDMMKTLSQIFGEYPFIKEKYGVAEFLWNYGAMENQTITGIGYAFVGGYDFFKDTYVHELAHHWWGNSVGPKTWNDIWLNEGFATYSEALYAEAKHGKDGLISKMQSKFSDSFRGTLYAPKDLFGETVYEKGAWVLHMLRYEIGDSSFFKSLHNYYDLYKYTNASVEDFKAVCEDVSGTNLDKFFDQWIYTGTENILCSYTFEILKTENGSECTVKLFQEPQDYDEFHFP
;
A
#
# COMPACT_ATOMS: atom_id res chain seq x y z
N ILE A 1 -0.36 -11.97 -16.92
CA ILE A 1 0.87 -11.44 -16.31
C ILE A 1 1.47 -10.34 -17.19
N SER A 2 1.85 -9.23 -16.58
CA SER A 2 2.62 -8.18 -17.25
C SER A 2 4.08 -8.64 -17.44
N THR A 3 4.67 -8.30 -18.58
CA THR A 3 6.00 -8.79 -18.93
C THR A 3 7.11 -8.32 -17.99
N TYR A 4 6.96 -7.16 -17.38
CA TYR A 4 7.94 -6.62 -16.42
C TYR A 4 7.97 -7.41 -15.10
N LEU A 5 6.91 -8.16 -14.79
CA LEU A 5 6.81 -8.99 -13.58
C LEU A 5 7.46 -10.38 -13.73
N VAL A 6 7.94 -10.73 -14.93
CA VAL A 6 8.58 -12.01 -15.17
C VAL A 6 10.04 -11.95 -14.75
N ALA A 7 10.46 -12.83 -13.84
CA ALA A 7 11.85 -12.93 -13.41
C ALA A 7 12.31 -14.38 -13.31
N VAL A 8 13.62 -14.57 -13.43
CA VAL A 8 14.28 -15.85 -13.18
C VAL A 8 15.44 -15.60 -12.20
N TYR A 9 15.33 -16.19 -11.03
CA TYR A 9 16.38 -16.15 -10.01
C TYR A 9 17.17 -17.45 -10.04
N SER A 10 18.49 -17.36 -10.14
CA SER A 10 19.38 -18.51 -10.18
C SER A 10 20.67 -18.22 -9.44
N ALA A 11 20.88 -18.90 -8.32
CA ALA A 11 22.06 -18.83 -7.50
C ALA A 11 22.20 -20.15 -6.70
N PRO A 12 23.30 -20.40 -6.00
CA PRO A 12 23.45 -21.57 -5.13
C PRO A 12 22.61 -21.42 -3.83
N TYR A 13 21.31 -21.17 -3.98
CA TYR A 13 20.42 -20.93 -2.86
C TYR A 13 20.34 -22.08 -1.86
N LYS A 14 20.23 -21.73 -0.58
CA LYS A 14 19.55 -22.55 0.41
C LYS A 14 18.09 -22.12 0.49
N SER A 15 17.19 -23.07 0.78
CA SER A 15 15.76 -22.77 0.87
C SER A 15 15.12 -23.36 2.12
N PHE A 16 14.08 -22.70 2.57
CA PHE A 16 13.13 -23.17 3.57
C PHE A 16 11.72 -22.67 3.20
N TYR A 17 10.70 -23.07 3.94
CA TYR A 17 9.34 -22.66 3.62
C TYR A 17 8.44 -22.62 4.85
N ASP A 18 7.40 -21.81 4.75
CA ASP A 18 6.19 -21.85 5.57
C ASP A 18 5.01 -22.40 4.78
N VAL A 19 3.91 -22.67 5.47
CA VAL A 19 2.66 -23.12 4.82
C VAL A 19 1.56 -22.13 5.13
N TYR A 20 1.06 -21.48 4.10
CA TYR A 20 -0.12 -20.63 4.17
C TYR A 20 -1.38 -21.48 3.95
N GLN A 21 -2.36 -21.33 4.85
CA GLN A 21 -3.71 -21.85 4.69
C GLN A 21 -4.62 -20.72 4.24
N GLY A 22 -5.28 -20.90 3.11
CA GLY A 22 -6.22 -19.92 2.57
C GLY A 22 -7.36 -19.61 3.53
N LEU A 23 -8.02 -18.50 3.33
CA LEU A 23 -9.06 -17.97 4.22
C LEU A 23 -10.24 -18.93 4.40
N ASP A 24 -10.57 -19.71 3.37
CA ASP A 24 -11.66 -20.70 3.40
C ASP A 24 -11.22 -22.06 3.95
N GLY A 25 -9.91 -22.25 4.21
CA GLY A 25 -9.31 -23.49 4.70
C GLY A 25 -9.24 -24.64 3.68
N ASN A 26 -9.68 -24.43 2.43
CA ASN A 26 -9.70 -25.49 1.42
C ASN A 26 -8.39 -25.56 0.63
N ASP A 27 -7.79 -24.42 0.35
CA ASP A 27 -6.54 -24.33 -0.37
C ASP A 27 -5.36 -24.06 0.58
N SER A 28 -4.18 -24.53 0.22
CA SER A 28 -2.93 -24.21 0.91
C SER A 28 -1.80 -24.12 -0.08
N MET A 29 -0.81 -23.28 0.22
CA MET A 29 0.41 -23.19 -0.58
C MET A 29 1.64 -23.01 0.30
N LYS A 30 2.81 -23.29 -0.27
CA LYS A 30 4.07 -22.94 0.37
C LYS A 30 4.41 -21.49 0.11
N ILE A 31 4.96 -20.84 1.12
CA ILE A 31 5.75 -19.62 0.99
C ILE A 31 7.21 -20.08 1.00
N GLU A 32 7.90 -20.01 -0.13
CA GLU A 32 9.26 -20.54 -0.26
C GLU A 32 10.27 -19.40 -0.23
N TYR A 33 11.34 -19.57 0.55
CA TYR A 33 12.42 -18.60 0.70
C TYR A 33 13.70 -19.16 0.09
N PHE A 34 14.27 -18.41 -0.85
CA PHE A 34 15.51 -18.74 -1.55
C PHE A 34 16.55 -17.69 -1.20
N VAL A 35 17.52 -18.06 -0.37
CA VAL A 35 18.51 -17.11 0.19
C VAL A 35 19.93 -17.59 -0.04
N MET A 36 20.87 -16.65 -0.06
CA MET A 36 22.27 -16.99 -0.15
C MET A 36 22.69 -17.84 1.06
N PRO A 37 23.62 -18.82 0.88
CA PRO A 37 24.03 -19.74 1.94
C PRO A 37 24.50 -19.06 3.23
N GLU A 38 25.12 -17.89 3.10
CA GLU A 38 25.63 -17.07 4.21
C GLU A 38 24.53 -16.39 5.01
N HIS A 39 23.36 -16.10 4.41
CA HIS A 39 22.22 -15.44 5.06
C HIS A 39 21.13 -16.42 5.51
N PHE A 40 21.40 -17.73 5.44
CA PHE A 40 20.35 -18.73 5.68
C PHE A 40 19.75 -18.70 7.10
N GLU A 41 20.56 -18.45 8.12
CA GLU A 41 20.04 -18.36 9.49
C GLU A 41 19.42 -16.98 9.77
N GLU A 42 20.03 -15.93 9.26
CA GLU A 42 19.57 -14.55 9.40
C GLU A 42 18.20 -14.35 8.75
N SER A 43 18.01 -14.91 7.57
CA SER A 43 16.74 -14.79 6.82
C SER A 43 15.54 -15.38 7.54
N LYS A 44 15.73 -16.36 8.42
CA LYS A 44 14.64 -16.90 9.26
C LYS A 44 14.12 -15.89 10.27
N ILE A 45 14.98 -14.95 10.69
CA ILE A 45 14.58 -13.83 11.54
C ILE A 45 13.83 -12.79 10.71
N ASP A 46 14.40 -12.40 9.58
CA ASP A 46 13.84 -11.36 8.72
C ASP A 46 12.47 -11.75 8.16
N PHE A 47 12.27 -13.02 7.79
CA PHE A 47 11.02 -13.50 7.18
C PHE A 47 10.04 -14.16 8.17
N ALA A 48 10.32 -14.11 9.47
CA ALA A 48 9.49 -14.76 10.50
C ALA A 48 8.01 -14.35 10.46
N ASP A 49 7.73 -13.10 10.08
CA ASP A 49 6.36 -12.56 10.04
C ASP A 49 5.68 -12.68 8.66
N HIS A 50 6.34 -13.21 7.62
CA HIS A 50 5.76 -13.28 6.27
C HIS A 50 4.42 -14.03 6.21
N LEU A 51 4.32 -15.13 6.95
CA LEU A 51 3.06 -15.89 7.04
C LEU A 51 1.93 -15.05 7.67
N ASP A 52 2.27 -14.25 8.66
CA ASP A 52 1.33 -13.34 9.31
C ASP A 52 0.95 -12.15 8.40
N MET A 53 1.92 -11.61 7.67
CA MET A 53 1.67 -10.57 6.64
C MET A 53 0.71 -11.10 5.56
N MET A 54 0.95 -12.30 5.02
CA MET A 54 0.09 -12.94 4.03
C MET A 54 -1.34 -13.09 4.55
N LYS A 55 -1.53 -13.59 5.77
CA LYS A 55 -2.85 -13.75 6.40
C LYS A 55 -3.55 -12.41 6.58
N THR A 56 -2.82 -11.43 7.09
CA THR A 56 -3.38 -10.10 7.38
C THR A 56 -3.83 -9.41 6.08
N LEU A 57 -2.99 -9.38 5.05
CA LEU A 57 -3.35 -8.76 3.79
C LEU A 57 -4.48 -9.51 3.08
N SER A 58 -4.49 -10.85 3.16
CA SER A 58 -5.62 -11.64 2.64
C SER A 58 -6.93 -11.32 3.35
N GLN A 59 -6.91 -11.08 4.66
CA GLN A 59 -8.10 -10.66 5.41
C GLN A 59 -8.58 -9.26 5.01
N ILE A 60 -7.65 -8.35 4.69
CA ILE A 60 -7.98 -6.96 4.33
C ILE A 60 -8.47 -6.86 2.88
N PHE A 61 -7.86 -7.58 1.94
CA PHE A 61 -8.09 -7.40 0.51
C PHE A 61 -8.86 -8.54 -0.16
N GLY A 62 -8.98 -9.68 0.50
CA GLY A 62 -9.44 -10.95 -0.07
C GLY A 62 -8.29 -11.93 -0.25
N GLU A 63 -8.61 -13.18 -0.55
CA GLU A 63 -7.64 -14.27 -0.67
C GLU A 63 -6.44 -13.92 -1.57
N TYR A 64 -5.25 -14.41 -1.20
CA TYR A 64 -4.04 -14.26 -2.02
C TYR A 64 -4.31 -14.68 -3.47
N PRO A 65 -4.07 -13.79 -4.44
CA PRO A 65 -4.52 -13.99 -5.83
C PRO A 65 -4.00 -15.29 -6.47
N PHE A 66 -2.81 -15.69 -6.12
CA PHE A 66 -2.10 -16.80 -6.75
C PHE A 66 -1.98 -18.02 -5.82
N ILE A 67 -2.95 -18.23 -4.93
CA ILE A 67 -2.92 -19.34 -3.94
C ILE A 67 -2.81 -20.72 -4.59
N LYS A 68 -3.30 -20.88 -5.82
CA LYS A 68 -3.19 -22.13 -6.60
C LYS A 68 -1.90 -22.27 -7.39
N GLU A 69 -1.03 -21.29 -7.30
CA GLU A 69 0.26 -21.29 -7.96
C GLU A 69 1.37 -21.44 -6.90
N LYS A 70 1.88 -20.33 -6.40
CA LYS A 70 2.93 -20.25 -5.37
C LYS A 70 3.06 -18.84 -4.82
N TYR A 71 3.80 -18.70 -3.73
CA TYR A 71 4.49 -17.48 -3.36
C TYR A 71 5.91 -17.81 -2.91
N GLY A 72 6.86 -16.97 -3.27
CA GLY A 72 8.23 -17.11 -2.81
C GLY A 72 8.93 -15.77 -2.65
N VAL A 73 10.06 -15.82 -1.96
CA VAL A 73 10.98 -14.69 -1.82
C VAL A 73 12.35 -15.17 -2.25
N ALA A 74 12.99 -14.45 -3.16
CA ALA A 74 14.34 -14.76 -3.63
C ALA A 74 15.29 -13.60 -3.33
N GLU A 75 16.33 -13.87 -2.57
CA GLU A 75 17.44 -12.93 -2.38
C GLU A 75 18.25 -12.80 -3.68
N PHE A 76 18.61 -11.56 -4.04
CA PHE A 76 19.43 -11.31 -5.22
C PHE A 76 20.41 -10.13 -5.01
N LEU A 77 21.37 -9.99 -5.93
CA LEU A 77 22.52 -9.12 -5.73
C LEU A 77 22.26 -7.61 -5.98
N TRP A 78 21.10 -7.10 -5.65
CA TRP A 78 20.88 -5.65 -5.52
C TRP A 78 21.33 -5.19 -4.14
N ASN A 79 22.01 -4.04 -4.08
CA ASN A 79 22.39 -3.44 -2.81
C ASN A 79 21.18 -2.86 -2.08
N TYR A 80 20.21 -2.34 -2.83
CA TYR A 80 19.00 -1.74 -2.31
C TYR A 80 17.81 -2.10 -3.18
N GLY A 81 16.63 -2.13 -2.55
CA GLY A 81 15.37 -2.33 -3.22
C GLY A 81 14.90 -3.77 -3.23
N ALA A 82 13.69 -3.89 -3.66
CA ALA A 82 13.00 -5.14 -3.86
C ALA A 82 12.21 -5.05 -5.17
N MET A 83 11.58 -6.14 -5.58
CA MET A 83 10.79 -6.20 -6.80
C MET A 83 9.68 -7.22 -6.66
N GLU A 84 8.48 -6.80 -6.94
CA GLU A 84 7.24 -7.54 -6.80
C GLU A 84 7.01 -8.60 -7.88
N ASN A 85 8.03 -9.17 -8.48
CA ASN A 85 7.86 -10.16 -9.55
C ASN A 85 6.78 -11.17 -9.21
N GLN A 86 5.88 -11.43 -10.16
CA GLN A 86 4.68 -12.21 -9.89
C GLN A 86 5.00 -13.58 -9.31
N THR A 87 4.43 -13.87 -8.15
CA THR A 87 4.59 -15.10 -7.36
C THR A 87 6.00 -15.37 -6.81
N ILE A 88 6.94 -14.43 -6.99
CA ILE A 88 8.29 -14.53 -6.39
C ILE A 88 8.89 -13.12 -6.18
N THR A 89 8.73 -12.57 -5.00
CA THR A 89 9.33 -11.30 -4.64
C THR A 89 10.85 -11.39 -4.63
N GLY A 90 11.51 -10.51 -5.37
CA GLY A 90 12.97 -10.34 -5.29
C GLY A 90 13.34 -9.39 -4.16
N ILE A 91 14.23 -9.81 -3.26
CA ILE A 91 14.72 -8.97 -2.16
C ILE A 91 16.22 -8.76 -2.33
N GLY A 92 16.66 -7.49 -2.35
CA GLY A 92 18.07 -7.15 -2.42
C GLY A 92 18.83 -7.69 -1.20
N TYR A 93 20.06 -8.16 -1.42
CA TYR A 93 20.83 -8.86 -0.39
C TYR A 93 21.06 -8.02 0.89
N ALA A 94 21.10 -6.69 0.77
CA ALA A 94 21.29 -5.82 1.93
C ALA A 94 20.04 -5.77 2.86
N PHE A 95 18.90 -6.28 2.40
CA PHE A 95 17.68 -6.39 3.21
C PHE A 95 17.60 -7.70 4.00
N VAL A 96 18.56 -8.62 3.80
CA VAL A 96 18.63 -9.89 4.52
C VAL A 96 19.87 -9.87 5.42
N GLY A 97 19.66 -9.75 6.72
CA GLY A 97 20.77 -9.65 7.67
C GLY A 97 20.40 -9.94 9.13
N GLY A 98 19.20 -10.47 9.38
CA GLY A 98 18.73 -10.83 10.72
C GLY A 98 18.38 -9.62 11.60
N TYR A 99 18.10 -8.47 11.01
CA TYR A 99 17.87 -7.22 11.75
C TYR A 99 16.39 -6.92 12.03
N ASP A 100 15.47 -7.66 11.42
CA ASP A 100 14.01 -7.43 11.54
C ASP A 100 13.60 -5.97 11.21
N PHE A 101 14.40 -5.28 10.41
CA PHE A 101 14.28 -3.86 10.14
C PHE A 101 13.44 -3.56 8.90
N PHE A 102 13.44 -4.47 7.91
CA PHE A 102 12.86 -4.22 6.59
C PHE A 102 11.44 -4.76 6.42
N LYS A 103 10.70 -4.94 7.51
CA LYS A 103 9.33 -5.46 7.49
C LYS A 103 8.41 -4.68 6.56
N ASP A 104 8.54 -3.35 6.56
CA ASP A 104 7.72 -2.50 5.69
C ASP A 104 7.92 -2.87 4.21
N THR A 105 9.18 -3.06 3.78
CA THR A 105 9.49 -3.50 2.42
C THR A 105 8.85 -4.86 2.12
N TYR A 106 8.89 -5.80 3.06
CA TYR A 106 8.29 -7.12 2.85
C TYR A 106 6.77 -7.05 2.72
N VAL A 107 6.10 -6.22 3.52
CA VAL A 107 4.65 -5.96 3.40
C VAL A 107 4.35 -5.29 2.06
N HIS A 108 5.13 -4.29 1.66
CA HIS A 108 5.00 -3.56 0.42
C HIS A 108 5.05 -4.50 -0.79
N GLU A 109 6.11 -5.28 -0.91
CA GLU A 109 6.30 -6.21 -2.03
C GLU A 109 5.24 -7.33 -2.05
N LEU A 110 4.81 -7.78 -0.88
CA LEU A 110 3.73 -8.74 -0.79
C LEU A 110 2.39 -8.14 -1.23
N ALA A 111 2.10 -6.89 -0.84
CA ALA A 111 0.86 -6.21 -1.19
C ALA A 111 0.71 -5.98 -2.70
N HIS A 112 1.81 -5.82 -3.41
CA HIS A 112 1.80 -5.74 -4.86
C HIS A 112 1.18 -6.95 -5.55
N HIS A 113 1.09 -8.11 -4.90
CA HIS A 113 0.43 -9.26 -5.49
C HIS A 113 -1.07 -9.02 -5.70
N TRP A 114 -1.69 -8.20 -4.88
CA TRP A 114 -3.05 -7.68 -5.12
C TRP A 114 -3.00 -6.46 -6.05
N TRP A 115 -2.15 -5.46 -5.74
CA TRP A 115 -2.08 -4.13 -6.33
C TRP A 115 -0.84 -3.98 -7.22
N GLY A 116 -0.97 -4.31 -8.49
CA GLY A 116 0.12 -4.36 -9.47
C GLY A 116 0.13 -5.68 -10.24
N ASN A 117 0.14 -6.80 -9.55
CA ASN A 117 0.25 -8.12 -10.16
C ASN A 117 -1.11 -8.68 -10.56
N SER A 118 -2.08 -8.68 -9.65
CA SER A 118 -3.43 -9.14 -9.92
C SER A 118 -4.28 -8.05 -10.57
N VAL A 119 -4.30 -6.86 -10.01
CA VAL A 119 -4.89 -5.66 -10.60
C VAL A 119 -3.75 -4.77 -11.06
N GLY A 120 -3.38 -4.84 -12.34
CA GLY A 120 -2.31 -4.02 -12.90
C GLY A 120 -2.78 -2.60 -13.26
N PRO A 121 -1.88 -1.63 -13.39
CA PRO A 121 -2.23 -0.29 -13.89
C PRO A 121 -2.55 -0.37 -15.37
N LYS A 122 -3.52 0.41 -15.83
CA LYS A 122 -3.91 0.44 -17.23
C LYS A 122 -2.79 1.01 -18.10
N THR A 123 -2.12 2.00 -17.58
CA THR A 123 -0.93 2.64 -18.17
C THR A 123 0.03 3.04 -17.08
N TRP A 124 1.27 3.39 -17.43
CA TRP A 124 2.24 3.95 -16.48
C TRP A 124 1.79 5.28 -15.85
N ASN A 125 0.82 5.97 -16.45
CA ASN A 125 0.21 7.16 -15.84
C ASN A 125 -0.57 6.82 -14.56
N ASP A 126 -1.02 5.58 -14.43
CA ASP A 126 -1.82 5.08 -13.30
C ASP A 126 -0.95 4.39 -12.23
N ILE A 127 0.38 4.49 -12.31
CA ILE A 127 1.34 3.71 -11.48
C ILE A 127 1.13 3.88 -9.96
N TRP A 128 0.60 5.01 -9.51
CA TRP A 128 0.31 5.22 -8.10
C TRP A 128 -0.73 4.23 -7.54
N LEU A 129 -1.57 3.61 -8.41
CA LEU A 129 -2.48 2.52 -8.01
C LEU A 129 -1.71 1.26 -7.58
N ASN A 130 -0.47 1.08 -8.05
CA ASN A 130 0.41 0.04 -7.55
C ASN A 130 1.12 0.52 -6.27
N GLU A 131 1.94 1.55 -6.41
CA GLU A 131 2.89 1.96 -5.38
C GLU A 131 2.21 2.61 -4.17
N GLY A 132 1.24 3.48 -4.40
CA GLY A 132 0.46 4.09 -3.32
C GLY A 132 -0.35 3.08 -2.52
N PHE A 133 -0.94 2.08 -3.20
CA PHE A 133 -1.65 0.99 -2.54
C PHE A 133 -0.71 0.07 -1.76
N ALA A 134 0.44 -0.30 -2.32
CA ALA A 134 1.43 -1.09 -1.61
C ALA A 134 1.98 -0.35 -0.38
N THR A 135 2.28 0.95 -0.52
CA THR A 135 2.72 1.81 0.59
C THR A 135 1.65 1.96 1.66
N TYR A 136 0.38 2.14 1.29
CA TYR A 136 -0.71 2.21 2.27
C TYR A 136 -0.96 0.86 2.96
N SER A 137 -0.66 -0.25 2.30
CA SER A 137 -0.75 -1.59 2.89
C SER A 137 0.20 -1.78 4.06
N GLU A 138 1.36 -1.11 4.08
CA GLU A 138 2.26 -1.07 5.24
C GLU A 138 1.56 -0.46 6.46
N ALA A 139 0.79 0.62 6.24
CA ALA A 139 0.03 1.28 7.30
C ALA A 139 -1.18 0.45 7.75
N LEU A 140 -1.85 -0.23 6.84
CA LEU A 140 -2.95 -1.15 7.17
C LEU A 140 -2.45 -2.39 7.94
N TYR A 141 -1.27 -2.91 7.62
CA TYR A 141 -0.63 -3.96 8.39
C TYR A 141 -0.29 -3.48 9.80
N ALA A 142 0.31 -2.28 9.94
CA ALA A 142 0.58 -1.68 11.23
C ALA A 142 -0.69 -1.45 12.06
N GLU A 143 -1.80 -1.04 11.43
CA GLU A 143 -3.12 -0.93 12.07
C GLU A 143 -3.61 -2.29 12.59
N ALA A 144 -3.51 -3.33 11.80
CA ALA A 144 -3.92 -4.67 12.18
C ALA A 144 -3.12 -5.22 13.38
N LYS A 145 -1.85 -4.81 13.54
CA LYS A 145 -0.98 -5.25 14.63
C LYS A 145 -1.08 -4.37 15.89
N HIS A 146 -1.23 -3.09 15.71
CA HIS A 146 -1.09 -2.10 16.81
C HIS A 146 -2.29 -1.16 16.93
N GLY A 147 -3.37 -1.42 16.20
CA GLY A 147 -4.56 -0.58 16.19
C GLY A 147 -4.31 0.81 15.58
N LYS A 148 -5.18 1.74 15.93
CA LYS A 148 -5.13 3.12 15.39
C LYS A 148 -3.79 3.82 15.61
N ASP A 149 -3.11 3.56 16.73
CA ASP A 149 -1.80 4.17 17.00
C ASP A 149 -0.74 3.68 16.02
N GLY A 150 -0.81 2.39 15.62
CA GLY A 150 0.05 1.83 14.57
C GLY A 150 -0.17 2.50 13.22
N LEU A 151 -1.43 2.67 12.82
CA LEU A 151 -1.80 3.38 11.60
C LEU A 151 -1.26 4.82 11.59
N ILE A 152 -1.54 5.58 12.65
CA ILE A 152 -1.11 6.98 12.78
C ILE A 152 0.41 7.08 12.72
N SER A 153 1.12 6.26 13.50
CA SER A 153 2.59 6.27 13.52
C SER A 153 3.18 5.95 12.16
N LYS A 154 2.61 4.96 11.45
CA LYS A 154 3.07 4.59 10.11
C LYS A 154 2.80 5.71 9.10
N MET A 155 1.60 6.28 9.08
CA MET A 155 1.28 7.38 8.18
C MET A 155 2.15 8.61 8.46
N GLN A 156 2.41 8.95 9.72
CA GLN A 156 3.33 10.04 10.06
C GLN A 156 4.76 9.81 9.52
N SER A 157 5.24 8.56 9.52
CA SER A 157 6.56 8.24 8.96
C SER A 157 6.63 8.38 7.42
N LYS A 158 5.47 8.37 6.75
CA LYS A 158 5.33 8.60 5.30
C LYS A 158 5.06 10.06 4.94
N PHE A 159 5.01 10.96 5.92
CA PHE A 159 4.81 12.38 5.63
C PHE A 159 6.12 13.02 5.16
N SER A 160 6.00 13.80 4.09
CA SER A 160 7.06 14.67 3.60
C SER A 160 6.49 16.06 3.28
N ASP A 161 7.25 17.09 3.56
CA ASP A 161 6.95 18.46 3.17
C ASP A 161 7.46 18.80 1.76
N SER A 162 8.07 17.82 1.09
CA SER A 162 8.70 17.95 -0.23
C SER A 162 7.94 17.27 -1.37
N PHE A 163 6.70 16.80 -1.14
CA PHE A 163 5.90 16.25 -2.24
C PHE A 163 5.77 17.21 -3.41
N ARG A 164 6.05 16.72 -4.61
CA ARG A 164 5.99 17.52 -5.86
C ARG A 164 5.39 16.70 -6.99
N GLY A 165 4.43 17.30 -7.68
CA GLY A 165 3.80 16.69 -8.85
C GLY A 165 2.49 15.94 -8.55
N THR A 166 1.82 15.58 -9.62
CA THR A 166 0.55 14.87 -9.62
C THR A 166 0.75 13.36 -9.44
N LEU A 167 -0.28 12.67 -8.95
CA LEU A 167 -0.29 11.20 -8.88
C LEU A 167 -0.58 10.58 -10.25
N TYR A 168 -1.48 11.19 -11.02
CA TYR A 168 -1.70 10.78 -12.40
C TYR A 168 -0.63 11.35 -13.32
N ALA A 169 -0.08 10.50 -14.19
CA ALA A 169 1.00 10.85 -15.12
C ALA A 169 2.19 11.55 -14.43
N PRO A 170 2.75 10.99 -13.37
CA PRO A 170 3.84 11.60 -12.62
C PRO A 170 5.08 11.75 -13.50
N LYS A 171 5.88 12.80 -13.25
CA LYS A 171 7.16 13.00 -13.94
C LYS A 171 8.20 11.94 -13.55
N ASP A 172 8.18 11.53 -12.29
CA ASP A 172 8.99 10.44 -11.75
C ASP A 172 8.05 9.30 -11.36
N LEU A 173 8.09 8.22 -12.13
CA LEU A 173 7.23 7.04 -11.95
C LEU A 173 7.49 6.32 -10.63
N PHE A 174 8.70 6.46 -10.07
CA PHE A 174 9.14 5.76 -8.87
C PHE A 174 9.69 6.75 -7.82
N GLY A 175 9.15 7.97 -7.82
CA GLY A 175 9.49 9.00 -6.84
C GLY A 175 8.57 8.98 -5.61
N GLU A 176 9.04 9.58 -4.53
CA GLU A 176 8.35 9.70 -3.23
C GLU A 176 6.87 10.13 -3.36
N THR A 177 6.55 11.00 -4.32
CA THR A 177 5.17 11.44 -4.56
C THR A 177 4.24 10.26 -4.90
N VAL A 178 4.69 9.32 -5.71
CA VAL A 178 3.86 8.19 -6.15
C VAL A 178 3.57 7.24 -4.99
N TYR A 179 4.55 7.02 -4.13
CA TYR A 179 4.48 6.13 -2.96
C TYR A 179 3.76 6.79 -1.79
N GLU A 180 4.43 7.76 -1.17
CA GLU A 180 4.00 8.34 0.10
C GLU A 180 2.76 9.23 -0.05
N LYS A 181 2.76 10.16 -1.04
CA LYS A 181 1.55 10.96 -1.32
C LYS A 181 0.40 10.06 -1.77
N GLY A 182 0.68 9.00 -2.57
CA GLY A 182 -0.31 8.00 -2.95
C GLY A 182 -0.97 7.35 -1.74
N ALA A 183 -0.17 6.92 -0.76
CA ALA A 183 -0.67 6.37 0.50
C ALA A 183 -1.50 7.38 1.31
N TRP A 184 -1.05 8.64 1.38
CA TRP A 184 -1.81 9.71 2.04
C TRP A 184 -3.14 10.00 1.37
N VAL A 185 -3.20 9.97 0.04
CA VAL A 185 -4.46 10.17 -0.70
C VAL A 185 -5.44 9.04 -0.42
N LEU A 186 -4.98 7.78 -0.35
CA LEU A 186 -5.82 6.66 0.07
C LEU A 186 -6.31 6.81 1.52
N HIS A 187 -5.44 7.27 2.41
CA HIS A 187 -5.80 7.53 3.81
C HIS A 187 -6.87 8.64 3.92
N MET A 188 -6.73 9.73 3.17
CA MET A 188 -7.72 10.80 3.10
C MET A 188 -9.04 10.32 2.46
N LEU A 189 -8.98 9.52 1.40
CA LEU A 189 -10.17 8.93 0.78
C LEU A 189 -10.94 8.06 1.79
N ARG A 190 -10.23 7.31 2.63
CA ARG A 190 -10.83 6.53 3.72
C ARG A 190 -11.59 7.42 4.71
N TYR A 191 -11.08 8.62 5.02
CA TYR A 191 -11.81 9.62 5.82
C TYR A 191 -13.02 10.16 5.08
N GLU A 192 -12.89 10.49 3.80
CA GLU A 192 -13.95 11.07 2.98
C GLU A 192 -15.18 10.16 2.89
N ILE A 193 -14.97 8.85 2.63
CA ILE A 193 -16.07 7.91 2.39
C ILE A 193 -16.38 6.99 3.58
N GLY A 194 -15.57 7.07 4.64
CA GLY A 194 -15.67 6.25 5.84
C GLY A 194 -15.12 4.83 5.67
N ASP A 195 -14.69 4.22 6.79
CA ASP A 195 -14.04 2.90 6.83
C ASP A 195 -14.82 1.82 6.08
N SER A 196 -16.13 1.72 6.35
CA SER A 196 -16.96 0.68 5.76
C SER A 196 -17.02 0.75 4.23
N SER A 197 -17.21 1.96 3.69
CA SER A 197 -17.25 2.17 2.25
C SER A 197 -15.86 1.99 1.63
N PHE A 198 -14.82 2.46 2.31
CA PHE A 198 -13.46 2.34 1.83
C PHE A 198 -13.04 0.88 1.64
N PHE A 199 -13.13 0.06 2.68
CA PHE A 199 -12.75 -1.36 2.57
C PHE A 199 -13.65 -2.14 1.61
N LYS A 200 -14.94 -1.83 1.57
CA LYS A 200 -15.84 -2.41 0.58
C LYS A 200 -15.45 -2.01 -0.85
N SER A 201 -15.01 -0.77 -1.06
CA SER A 201 -14.49 -0.33 -2.36
C SER A 201 -13.24 -1.08 -2.77
N LEU A 202 -12.29 -1.31 -1.84
CA LEU A 202 -11.10 -2.11 -2.12
C LEU A 202 -11.46 -3.55 -2.55
N HIS A 203 -12.37 -4.20 -1.82
CA HIS A 203 -12.84 -5.55 -2.19
C HIS A 203 -13.53 -5.57 -3.55
N ASN A 204 -14.45 -4.63 -3.81
CA ASN A 204 -15.16 -4.57 -5.08
C ASN A 204 -14.19 -4.26 -6.24
N TYR A 205 -13.25 -3.33 -6.04
CA TYR A 205 -12.25 -3.00 -7.03
C TYR A 205 -11.37 -4.20 -7.36
N TYR A 206 -10.88 -4.90 -6.34
CA TYR A 206 -10.14 -6.14 -6.53
C TYR A 206 -10.96 -7.19 -7.28
N ASP A 207 -12.18 -7.47 -6.86
CA ASP A 207 -13.03 -8.50 -7.47
C ASP A 207 -13.38 -8.20 -8.94
N LEU A 208 -13.59 -6.92 -9.27
CA LEU A 208 -13.93 -6.50 -10.64
C LEU A 208 -12.72 -6.55 -11.58
N TYR A 209 -11.52 -6.24 -11.08
CA TYR A 209 -10.34 -6.03 -11.92
C TYR A 209 -9.22 -7.06 -11.70
N LYS A 210 -9.38 -8.03 -10.80
CA LYS A 210 -8.37 -9.09 -10.62
C LYS A 210 -8.06 -9.79 -11.93
N TYR A 211 -6.77 -10.00 -12.18
CA TYR A 211 -6.19 -10.58 -13.39
C TYR A 211 -6.35 -9.72 -14.66
N THR A 212 -6.65 -8.43 -14.49
CA THR A 212 -6.74 -7.45 -15.56
C THR A 212 -5.99 -6.16 -15.20
N ASN A 213 -6.31 -5.08 -15.91
CA ASN A 213 -5.74 -3.76 -15.68
C ASN A 213 -6.87 -2.76 -15.42
N ALA A 214 -6.61 -1.78 -14.56
CA ALA A 214 -7.54 -0.73 -14.21
C ALA A 214 -6.88 0.66 -14.23
N SER A 215 -7.68 1.68 -14.47
CA SER A 215 -7.29 3.09 -14.44
C SER A 215 -7.73 3.77 -13.16
N VAL A 216 -7.27 4.99 -12.94
CA VAL A 216 -7.74 5.87 -11.85
C VAL A 216 -9.26 6.06 -11.91
N GLU A 217 -9.82 6.26 -13.12
CA GLU A 217 -11.26 6.43 -13.29
C GLU A 217 -12.05 5.17 -12.93
N ASP A 218 -11.50 3.99 -13.22
CA ASP A 218 -12.12 2.72 -12.83
C ASP A 218 -12.17 2.59 -11.30
N PHE A 219 -11.11 2.95 -10.59
CA PHE A 219 -11.07 2.94 -9.13
C PHE A 219 -12.04 3.98 -8.53
N LYS A 220 -12.04 5.21 -9.07
CA LYS A 220 -12.97 6.27 -8.66
C LYS A 220 -14.42 5.82 -8.78
N ALA A 221 -14.80 5.26 -9.94
CA ALA A 221 -16.16 4.80 -10.19
C ALA A 221 -16.62 3.75 -9.16
N VAL A 222 -15.74 2.83 -8.76
CA VAL A 222 -16.05 1.86 -7.70
C VAL A 222 -16.26 2.54 -6.35
N CYS A 223 -15.42 3.53 -6.01
CA CYS A 223 -15.57 4.27 -4.75
C CYS A 223 -16.87 5.07 -4.72
N GLU A 224 -17.26 5.71 -5.82
CA GLU A 224 -18.53 6.46 -5.94
C GLU A 224 -19.74 5.53 -5.86
N ASP A 225 -19.72 4.38 -6.55
CA ASP A 225 -20.80 3.40 -6.51
C ASP A 225 -21.03 2.84 -5.10
N VAL A 226 -19.95 2.54 -4.39
CA VAL A 226 -20.01 1.95 -3.04
C VAL A 226 -20.42 2.97 -1.98
N SER A 227 -19.88 4.19 -2.06
CA SER A 227 -20.08 5.22 -1.03
C SER A 227 -21.34 6.07 -1.26
N GLY A 228 -21.77 6.19 -2.52
CA GLY A 228 -22.79 7.14 -2.94
C GLY A 228 -22.33 8.61 -2.91
N THR A 229 -21.02 8.84 -2.74
CA THR A 229 -20.40 10.18 -2.66
C THR A 229 -19.84 10.55 -4.02
N ASN A 230 -20.09 11.78 -4.50
CA ASN A 230 -19.40 12.30 -5.68
C ASN A 230 -17.96 12.66 -5.30
N LEU A 231 -17.01 12.05 -5.97
CA LEU A 231 -15.57 12.20 -5.71
C LEU A 231 -14.84 13.02 -6.77
N ASP A 232 -15.55 13.65 -7.71
CA ASP A 232 -14.93 14.44 -8.78
C ASP A 232 -13.93 15.46 -8.26
N LYS A 233 -14.34 16.27 -7.28
CA LYS A 233 -13.48 17.32 -6.70
C LYS A 233 -12.28 16.72 -5.96
N PHE A 234 -12.48 15.64 -5.20
CA PHE A 234 -11.40 14.97 -4.47
C PHE A 234 -10.35 14.43 -5.44
N PHE A 235 -10.76 13.66 -6.47
CA PHE A 235 -9.82 13.09 -7.44
C PHE A 235 -9.14 14.18 -8.28
N ASP A 236 -9.89 15.19 -8.72
CA ASP A 236 -9.29 16.31 -9.47
C ASP A 236 -8.16 16.98 -8.66
N GLN A 237 -8.43 17.36 -7.42
CA GLN A 237 -7.48 18.09 -6.60
C GLN A 237 -6.29 17.25 -6.11
N TRP A 238 -6.52 16.02 -5.67
CA TRP A 238 -5.46 15.24 -5.03
C TRP A 238 -4.66 14.35 -5.99
N ILE A 239 -5.22 14.02 -7.15
CA ILE A 239 -4.63 13.08 -8.09
C ILE A 239 -4.21 13.76 -9.39
N TYR A 240 -5.10 14.59 -9.98
CA TYR A 240 -4.87 15.15 -11.31
C TYR A 240 -4.18 16.51 -11.32
N THR A 241 -4.49 17.41 -10.37
CA THR A 241 -4.02 18.81 -10.41
C THR A 241 -3.13 19.20 -9.23
N GLY A 242 -3.32 18.66 -8.04
CA GLY A 242 -2.55 19.00 -6.85
C GLY A 242 -1.09 18.57 -6.94
N THR A 243 -0.19 19.54 -6.98
CA THR A 243 1.24 19.31 -7.19
C THR A 243 2.12 19.51 -5.96
N GLU A 244 1.58 20.09 -4.88
CA GLU A 244 2.31 20.45 -3.67
C GLU A 244 1.51 20.14 -2.41
N ASN A 245 2.17 20.24 -1.26
CA ASN A 245 1.49 20.18 0.02
C ASN A 245 0.65 21.44 0.25
N ILE A 246 -0.50 21.27 0.90
CA ILE A 246 -1.34 22.40 1.28
C ILE A 246 -0.89 22.91 2.63
N LEU A 247 -0.59 24.20 2.69
CA LEU A 247 -0.28 24.88 3.93
C LEU A 247 -1.55 25.27 4.67
N CYS A 248 -1.67 24.81 5.90
CA CYS A 248 -2.80 25.11 6.75
C CYS A 248 -2.34 25.64 8.10
N SER A 249 -3.07 26.64 8.61
CA SER A 249 -3.03 27.00 10.01
C SER A 249 -4.31 26.53 10.71
N TYR A 250 -4.28 26.42 12.02
CA TYR A 250 -5.48 26.05 12.78
C TYR A 250 -5.59 26.82 14.10
N THR A 251 -6.82 26.99 14.55
CA THR A 251 -7.13 27.42 15.91
C THR A 251 -8.03 26.40 16.58
N PHE A 252 -7.98 26.30 17.90
CA PHE A 252 -8.91 25.44 18.60
C PHE A 252 -9.44 26.14 19.87
N GLU A 253 -10.68 25.80 20.22
CA GLU A 253 -11.36 26.24 21.43
C GLU A 253 -11.85 25.00 22.19
N ILE A 254 -11.61 24.97 23.51
CA ILE A 254 -12.08 23.89 24.37
C ILE A 254 -13.12 24.46 25.33
N LEU A 255 -14.35 23.95 25.23
CA LEU A 255 -15.43 24.25 26.15
C LEU A 255 -15.63 23.09 27.12
N LYS A 256 -15.61 23.37 28.43
CA LYS A 256 -15.99 22.38 29.42
C LYS A 256 -17.51 22.29 29.52
N THR A 257 -18.02 21.07 29.42
CA THR A 257 -19.45 20.75 29.54
C THR A 257 -19.67 19.88 30.78
N GLU A 258 -20.91 19.68 31.19
CA GLU A 258 -21.25 18.82 32.33
C GLU A 258 -20.84 17.35 32.12
N ASN A 259 -20.71 16.89 30.85
CA ASN A 259 -20.41 15.51 30.47
C ASN A 259 -18.99 15.34 29.88
N GLY A 260 -18.10 16.35 29.99
CA GLY A 260 -16.76 16.28 29.43
C GLY A 260 -16.25 17.60 28.88
N SER A 261 -15.62 17.56 27.72
CA SER A 261 -15.12 18.75 27.03
C SER A 261 -15.45 18.65 25.55
N GLU A 262 -15.85 19.75 24.97
CA GLU A 262 -16.05 19.92 23.52
C GLU A 262 -14.88 20.70 22.96
N CYS A 263 -14.28 20.21 21.88
CA CYS A 263 -13.17 20.88 21.19
C CYS A 263 -13.65 21.26 19.78
N THR A 264 -13.64 22.55 19.49
CA THR A 264 -13.87 23.09 18.15
C THR A 264 -12.53 23.43 17.52
N VAL A 265 -12.24 22.83 16.38
CA VAL A 265 -11.05 23.12 15.56
C VAL A 265 -11.47 23.86 14.30
N LYS A 266 -10.81 24.98 14.01
CA LYS A 266 -10.97 25.73 12.77
C LYS A 266 -9.68 25.61 11.98
N LEU A 267 -9.78 25.10 10.74
CA LEU A 267 -8.68 25.01 9.80
C LEU A 267 -8.77 26.19 8.81
N PHE A 268 -7.63 26.77 8.48
CA PHE A 268 -7.50 27.82 7.50
C PHE A 268 -6.44 27.39 6.49
N GLN A 269 -6.82 27.31 5.22
CA GLN A 269 -5.86 27.14 4.14
C GLN A 269 -5.15 28.48 3.90
N GLU A 270 -3.82 28.46 3.80
CA GLU A 270 -3.09 29.63 3.42
C GLU A 270 -3.29 29.91 1.93
N PRO A 271 -3.48 31.19 1.53
CA PRO A 271 -3.63 31.54 0.12
C PRO A 271 -2.45 31.05 -0.71
N GLN A 272 -2.75 30.30 -1.75
CA GLN A 272 -1.77 29.81 -2.74
C GLN A 272 -2.34 30.07 -4.14
N ASP A 273 -1.56 29.80 -5.18
CA ASP A 273 -1.93 30.06 -6.58
C ASP A 273 -2.98 29.06 -7.15
N TYR A 274 -3.75 28.37 -6.29
CA TYR A 274 -4.78 27.44 -6.68
C TYR A 274 -6.07 27.58 -5.82
N ASP A 275 -7.16 27.05 -6.34
CA ASP A 275 -8.44 27.06 -5.66
C ASP A 275 -8.40 26.35 -4.29
N GLU A 276 -9.31 26.74 -3.40
CA GLU A 276 -9.44 26.14 -2.09
C GLU A 276 -9.65 24.61 -2.18
N PHE A 277 -8.75 23.86 -1.56
CA PHE A 277 -8.83 22.40 -1.51
C PHE A 277 -9.94 21.92 -0.60
N HIS A 278 -10.58 20.85 -1.01
CA HIS A 278 -11.48 20.10 -0.17
C HIS A 278 -10.68 19.18 0.78
N PHE A 279 -10.94 19.32 2.07
CA PHE A 279 -10.44 18.39 3.09
C PHE A 279 -11.56 17.43 3.50
N PRO A 280 -11.25 16.13 3.64
CA PRO A 280 -12.20 15.14 4.15
C PRO A 280 -12.65 15.42 5.60
#